data_90f8f2b6c83537fc274aa55389219cc7
#
_entry.id   90f8f2b6c83537fc274aa55389219cc7
#
_cell.length_a   1.000
_cell.length_b   1.000
_cell.length_c   1.000
_cell.angle_alpha   90.00
_cell.angle_beta   90.00
_cell.angle_gamma   90.00
#
_symmetry.space_group_name_H-M   'P 1'
#
loop_
_entity.id
_entity.type
_entity.pdbx_description
1 polymer ?
#
loop_
_entity_poly.entity_id
_entity_poly.type
_entity_poly.pdbx_seq_one_letter_code
_entity_poly.pdbx_strand_id
1 'polypeptide(L)'
;MGVRSDVGIAMKEYVYQNLSVKAKEFLEEWGFEESARRTSEEVNDEDDAGRLLTTSDVKWYHFDYEDIQAFMKHLNEHHDEDDWLLLQACHDYPETNDGDEGGWFNNPFDFTKNVSVELAWY
;
A
#
# COMPACT_ATOMS: atom_id res chain seq x y z
N MET A 1 -0.24 18.84 16.89
CA MET A 1 -0.93 17.57 16.66
C MET A 1 -0.94 17.27 15.17
N GLY A 2 -0.64 16.07 14.79
CA GLY A 2 -0.63 15.68 13.39
C GLY A 2 -1.91 14.95 12.98
N VAL A 3 -2.21 15.01 11.70
CA VAL A 3 -3.26 14.20 11.11
C VAL A 3 -2.78 12.75 11.02
N ARG A 4 -3.58 11.81 11.42
CA ARG A 4 -3.27 10.39 11.41
C ARG A 4 -4.01 9.67 10.31
N SER A 5 -3.38 8.66 9.76
CA SER A 5 -3.93 7.88 8.66
C SER A 5 -3.69 6.40 8.87
N ASP A 6 -4.56 5.60 8.28
CA ASP A 6 -4.28 4.19 8.00
C ASP A 6 -3.80 4.11 6.56
N VAL A 7 -2.76 3.34 6.31
CA VAL A 7 -2.19 3.19 4.98
C VAL A 7 -2.07 1.71 4.65
N GLY A 8 -2.48 1.34 3.47
CA GLY A 8 -2.34 -0.02 2.99
C GLY A 8 -1.76 -0.04 1.60
N ILE A 9 -1.00 -1.07 1.30
CA ILE A 9 -0.47 -1.29 -0.03
C ILE A 9 -0.69 -2.75 -0.43
N ALA A 10 -1.45 -2.92 -1.52
CA ALA A 10 -1.60 -4.21 -2.16
C ALA A 10 -0.54 -4.29 -3.27
N MET A 11 0.21 -5.36 -3.33
CA MET A 11 1.23 -5.54 -4.35
C MET A 11 1.27 -6.97 -4.82
N LYS A 12 1.48 -7.14 -6.11
CA LYS A 12 1.69 -8.47 -6.69
C LYS A 12 2.91 -9.13 -6.05
N GLU A 13 2.90 -10.44 -5.95
CA GLU A 13 3.97 -11.18 -5.27
C GLU A 13 5.35 -10.87 -5.85
N TYR A 14 5.47 -10.76 -7.17
CA TYR A 14 6.76 -10.46 -7.77
C TYR A 14 7.25 -9.05 -7.40
N VAL A 15 6.34 -8.09 -7.20
CA VAL A 15 6.72 -6.74 -6.74
C VAL A 15 7.34 -6.84 -5.36
N TYR A 16 6.66 -7.53 -4.44
CA TYR A 16 7.17 -7.72 -3.08
C TYR A 16 8.55 -8.41 -3.09
N GLN A 17 8.70 -9.48 -3.87
CA GLN A 17 9.95 -10.24 -3.94
C GLN A 17 11.12 -9.42 -4.52
N ASN A 18 10.82 -8.42 -5.33
CA ASN A 18 11.83 -7.57 -5.97
C ASN A 18 11.99 -6.20 -5.32
N LEU A 19 11.39 -5.97 -4.15
CA LEU A 19 11.62 -4.75 -3.40
C LEU A 19 13.08 -4.69 -2.96
N SER A 20 13.67 -3.49 -3.01
CA SER A 20 15.02 -3.29 -2.49
C SER A 20 15.06 -3.51 -0.98
N VAL A 21 16.26 -3.73 -0.44
CA VAL A 21 16.46 -3.83 1.02
C VAL A 21 15.94 -2.57 1.71
N LYS A 22 16.24 -1.41 1.15
CA LYS A 22 15.75 -0.12 1.69
C LYS A 22 14.23 -0.04 1.70
N ALA A 23 13.56 -0.51 0.66
CA ALA A 23 12.11 -0.51 0.59
C ALA A 23 11.51 -1.41 1.67
N LYS A 24 12.09 -2.58 1.89
CA LYS A 24 11.64 -3.49 2.95
C LYS A 24 11.87 -2.92 4.34
N GLU A 25 13.00 -2.28 4.57
CA GLU A 25 13.30 -1.59 5.83
C GLU A 25 12.33 -0.45 6.08
N PHE A 26 11.97 0.31 5.04
CA PHE A 26 10.98 1.37 5.12
C PHE A 26 9.63 0.83 5.62
N LEU A 27 9.18 -0.28 5.03
CA LEU A 27 7.91 -0.89 5.44
C LEU A 27 7.94 -1.31 6.92
N GLU A 28 9.05 -1.88 7.39
CA GLU A 28 9.21 -2.23 8.79
C GLU A 28 9.20 -1.00 9.71
N GLU A 29 9.93 0.04 9.34
CA GLU A 29 10.03 1.27 10.14
C GLU A 29 8.67 1.96 10.30
N TRP A 30 7.83 1.91 9.28
CA TRP A 30 6.49 2.49 9.31
C TRP A 30 5.44 1.54 9.90
N GLY A 31 5.86 0.36 10.34
CA GLY A 31 4.98 -0.59 11.03
C GLY A 31 4.04 -1.35 10.13
N PHE A 32 4.34 -1.45 8.83
CA PHE A 32 3.53 -2.24 7.91
C PHE A 32 3.62 -3.72 8.27
N GLU A 33 2.46 -4.36 8.33
CA GLU A 33 2.35 -5.79 8.57
C GLU A 33 1.48 -6.43 7.50
N GLU A 34 1.73 -7.70 7.22
CA GLU A 34 0.93 -8.44 6.26
C GLU A 34 -0.46 -8.69 6.82
N SER A 35 -1.46 -8.11 6.19
CA SER A 35 -2.86 -8.23 6.61
C SER A 35 -3.64 -9.27 5.80
N ALA A 36 -3.20 -9.53 4.58
CA ALA A 36 -3.79 -10.56 3.72
C ALA A 36 -2.74 -11.02 2.71
N ARG A 37 -2.90 -12.25 2.25
CA ARG A 37 -2.04 -12.84 1.25
C ARG A 37 -2.84 -13.82 0.39
N ARG A 38 -2.56 -13.82 -0.92
CA ARG A 38 -3.12 -14.81 -1.83
C ARG A 38 -1.98 -15.45 -2.62
N THR A 39 -1.92 -16.76 -2.60
CA THR A 39 -0.96 -17.51 -3.38
C THR A 39 -1.50 -17.77 -4.78
N SER A 40 -0.63 -18.16 -5.70
CA SER A 40 -1.04 -18.49 -7.07
C SER A 40 -2.03 -19.67 -7.10
N GLU A 41 -1.96 -20.57 -6.15
CA GLU A 41 -2.89 -21.70 -6.03
C GLU A 41 -4.30 -21.21 -5.67
N GLU A 42 -4.40 -20.23 -4.77
CA GLU A 42 -5.69 -19.70 -4.30
C GLU A 42 -6.43 -18.90 -5.36
N VAL A 43 -5.71 -18.18 -6.20
CA VAL A 43 -6.30 -17.31 -7.22
C VAL A 43 -6.27 -17.92 -8.63
N ASN A 44 -5.64 -19.08 -8.79
CA ASN A 44 -5.47 -19.78 -10.07
C ASN A 44 -4.74 -18.99 -11.15
N ASP A 45 -3.98 -17.97 -10.74
CA ASP A 45 -3.22 -17.11 -11.64
C ASP A 45 -2.05 -16.49 -10.86
N GLU A 46 -0.83 -16.73 -11.33
CA GLU A 46 0.36 -16.15 -10.70
C GLU A 46 0.34 -14.61 -10.72
N ASP A 47 -0.26 -14.02 -11.75
CA ASP A 47 -0.36 -12.57 -11.88
C ASP A 47 -1.29 -11.94 -10.84
N ASP A 48 -2.19 -12.72 -10.25
CA ASP A 48 -3.10 -12.26 -9.20
C ASP A 48 -2.62 -12.60 -7.79
N ALA A 49 -1.55 -13.39 -7.65
CA ALA A 49 -0.95 -13.65 -6.36
C ALA A 49 -0.33 -12.36 -5.80
N GLY A 50 -0.47 -12.15 -4.51
CA GLY A 50 0.07 -10.95 -3.90
C GLY A 50 -0.13 -10.85 -2.41
N ARG A 51 0.24 -9.71 -1.89
CA ARG A 51 0.15 -9.39 -0.46
C ARG A 51 -0.47 -8.04 -0.24
N LEU A 52 -1.19 -7.92 0.87
CA LEU A 52 -1.68 -6.65 1.38
C LEU A 52 -0.95 -6.35 2.68
N LEU A 53 -0.22 -5.25 2.71
CA LEU A 53 0.49 -4.78 3.89
C LEU A 53 -0.20 -3.52 4.39
N THR A 54 -0.47 -3.43 5.69
CA THR A 54 -1.14 -2.27 6.26
C THR A 54 -0.42 -1.76 7.49
N THR A 55 -0.55 -0.46 7.72
CA THR A 55 -0.17 0.18 8.97
C THR A 55 -1.28 1.15 9.37
N SER A 56 -1.37 1.48 10.64
CA SER A 56 -2.44 2.33 11.14
C SER A 56 -1.92 3.43 12.04
N ASP A 57 -2.67 4.50 12.12
CA ASP A 57 -2.44 5.64 13.01
C ASP A 57 -1.05 6.25 12.83
N VAL A 58 -0.66 6.46 11.58
CA VAL A 58 0.64 7.02 11.21
C VAL A 58 0.50 8.42 10.61
N LYS A 59 1.55 9.21 10.69
CA LYS A 59 1.62 10.54 10.07
C LYS A 59 2.13 10.39 8.63
N TRP A 60 1.25 9.99 7.75
CA TRP A 60 1.61 9.74 6.35
C TRP A 60 1.52 11.03 5.53
N TYR A 61 2.58 11.87 5.65
CA TYR A 61 2.67 13.14 4.93
C TYR A 61 3.60 12.96 3.71
N HIS A 62 3.08 12.38 2.65
CA HIS A 62 3.90 11.95 1.52
C HIS A 62 4.61 13.12 0.80
N PHE A 63 4.12 14.36 0.94
CA PHE A 63 4.80 15.52 0.40
C PHE A 63 5.93 16.03 1.30
N ASP A 64 5.93 15.68 2.58
CA ASP A 64 6.84 16.24 3.59
C ASP A 64 7.96 15.28 4.00
N TYR A 65 7.73 13.99 3.94
CA TYR A 65 8.70 13.00 4.38
C TYR A 65 9.50 12.44 3.21
N GLU A 66 10.81 12.65 3.26
CA GLU A 66 11.73 12.20 2.20
C GLU A 66 11.76 10.68 2.04
N ASP A 67 11.62 9.93 3.13
CA ASP A 67 11.60 8.46 3.08
C ASP A 67 10.37 7.92 2.38
N ILE A 68 9.21 8.54 2.59
CA ILE A 68 7.99 8.19 1.87
C ILE A 68 8.17 8.48 0.38
N GLN A 69 8.70 9.65 0.04
CA GLN A 69 8.96 10.05 -1.34
C GLN A 69 9.92 9.08 -2.03
N ALA A 70 10.97 8.69 -1.33
CA ALA A 70 11.96 7.74 -1.86
C ALA A 70 11.33 6.36 -2.11
N PHE A 71 10.47 5.90 -1.20
CA PHE A 71 9.76 4.63 -1.36
C PHE A 71 8.82 4.66 -2.57
N MET A 72 8.03 5.72 -2.69
CA MET A 72 7.10 5.88 -3.82
C MET A 72 7.86 5.99 -5.14
N LYS A 73 8.98 6.70 -5.15
CA LYS A 73 9.84 6.80 -6.31
C LYS A 73 10.38 5.44 -6.72
N HIS A 74 10.80 4.63 -5.76
CA HIS A 74 11.28 3.26 -6.01
C HIS A 74 10.19 2.42 -6.69
N LEU A 75 8.96 2.46 -6.18
CA LEU A 75 7.85 1.74 -6.80
C LEU A 75 7.58 2.22 -8.24
N ASN A 76 7.55 3.54 -8.44
CA ASN A 76 7.26 4.12 -9.75
C ASN A 76 8.35 3.87 -10.79
N GLU A 77 9.61 3.82 -10.38
CA GLU A 77 10.74 3.63 -11.29
C GLU A 77 11.02 2.16 -11.61
N HIS A 78 10.76 1.25 -10.67
CA HIS A 78 11.16 -0.15 -10.79
C HIS A 78 10.01 -1.12 -11.00
N HIS A 79 8.77 -0.66 -10.88
CA HIS A 79 7.59 -1.51 -11.00
C HIS A 79 6.51 -0.80 -11.80
N ASP A 80 5.72 -1.58 -12.53
CA ASP A 80 4.57 -1.07 -13.27
C ASP A 80 3.51 -0.61 -12.24
N GLU A 81 2.94 0.58 -12.44
CA GLU A 81 1.90 1.11 -11.54
C GLU A 81 0.65 0.22 -11.48
N ASP A 82 0.40 -0.59 -12.50
CA ASP A 82 -0.73 -1.52 -12.52
C ASP A 82 -0.51 -2.75 -11.63
N ASP A 83 0.65 -2.90 -11.06
CA ASP A 83 1.03 -4.07 -10.26
C ASP A 83 0.99 -3.84 -8.76
N TRP A 84 0.65 -2.63 -8.33
CA TRP A 84 0.50 -2.28 -6.93
C TRP A 84 -0.54 -1.18 -6.75
N LEU A 85 -1.08 -1.07 -5.53
CA LEU A 85 -2.06 -0.04 -5.17
C LEU A 85 -1.84 0.37 -3.72
N LEU A 86 -1.56 1.65 -3.50
CA LEU A 86 -1.46 2.22 -2.16
C LEU A 86 -2.65 3.12 -1.89
N LEU A 87 -3.33 2.88 -0.79
CA LEU A 87 -4.45 3.70 -0.34
C LEU A 87 -4.16 4.28 1.05
N GLN A 88 -4.45 5.56 1.20
CA GLN A 88 -4.35 6.28 2.46
C GLN A 88 -5.75 6.67 2.93
N ALA A 89 -6.11 6.26 4.13
CA ALA A 89 -7.38 6.66 4.77
C ALA A 89 -7.06 7.62 5.92
N CYS A 90 -7.25 8.90 5.68
CA CYS A 90 -7.00 9.94 6.67
C CYS A 90 -8.19 10.02 7.63
N HIS A 91 -7.94 9.90 8.92
CA HIS A 91 -8.99 9.81 9.93
C HIS A 91 -9.79 11.10 10.10
N ASP A 92 -9.12 12.25 10.00
CA ASP A 92 -9.73 13.53 10.35
C ASP A 92 -10.18 14.34 9.14
N TYR A 93 -9.55 14.16 8.00
CA TYR A 93 -9.79 14.97 6.81
C TYR A 93 -9.87 14.07 5.57
N PRO A 94 -11.02 13.40 5.36
CA PRO A 94 -11.16 12.46 4.24
C PRO A 94 -10.94 13.08 2.87
N GLU A 95 -11.26 14.37 2.71
CA GLU A 95 -11.05 15.08 1.46
C GLU A 95 -9.58 15.41 1.14
N THR A 96 -8.67 15.16 2.08
CA THR A 96 -7.24 15.43 1.88
C THR A 96 -6.41 14.14 1.69
N ASN A 97 -7.04 13.05 1.32
CA ASN A 97 -6.37 11.77 1.06
C ASN A 97 -5.65 11.79 -0.30
N ASP A 98 -4.56 12.53 -0.36
CA ASP A 98 -3.77 12.69 -1.58
C ASP A 98 -2.70 11.61 -1.78
N GLY A 99 -2.60 10.67 -0.85
CA GLY A 99 -1.57 9.65 -0.88
C GLY A 99 -1.88 8.42 -1.72
N ASP A 100 -3.10 8.34 -2.29
CA ASP A 100 -3.49 7.20 -3.10
C ASP A 100 -2.67 7.17 -4.39
N GLU A 101 -2.02 6.04 -4.67
CA GLU A 101 -1.21 5.85 -5.88
C GLU A 101 -1.27 4.40 -6.33
N GLY A 102 -0.96 4.18 -7.60
CA GLY A 102 -0.97 2.85 -8.19
C GLY A 102 -2.28 2.51 -8.87
N GLY A 103 -2.33 1.36 -9.52
CA GLY A 103 -3.44 0.99 -10.38
C GLY A 103 -3.89 -0.46 -10.31
N TRP A 104 -3.42 -1.23 -9.34
CA TRP A 104 -3.85 -2.63 -9.21
C TRP A 104 -5.23 -2.73 -8.55
N PHE A 105 -6.24 -2.21 -9.25
CA PHE A 105 -7.62 -2.19 -8.73
C PHE A 105 -8.30 -3.55 -8.74
N ASN A 106 -7.83 -4.48 -9.57
CA ASN A 106 -8.36 -5.85 -9.66
C ASN A 106 -7.62 -6.81 -8.72
N ASN A 107 -7.12 -6.31 -7.59
CA ASN A 107 -6.43 -7.15 -6.63
C ASN A 107 -7.37 -8.17 -5.99
N PRO A 108 -6.84 -9.32 -5.54
CA PRO A 108 -7.69 -10.41 -5.00
C PRO A 108 -8.22 -10.13 -3.60
N PHE A 109 -7.90 -8.97 -3.01
CA PHE A 109 -8.32 -8.60 -1.65
C PHE A 109 -9.55 -7.70 -1.64
N ASP A 110 -10.04 -7.25 -2.80
CA ASP A 110 -11.04 -6.17 -2.89
C ASP A 110 -10.63 -4.97 -2.03
N PHE A 111 -9.33 -4.63 -2.08
CA PHE A 111 -8.77 -3.56 -1.27
C PHE A 111 -9.29 -2.21 -1.74
N THR A 112 -10.05 -1.56 -0.87
CA THR A 112 -10.70 -0.28 -1.15
C THR A 112 -10.70 0.61 0.08
N LYS A 113 -11.13 1.85 -0.11
CA LYS A 113 -11.42 2.81 0.94
C LYS A 113 -12.92 3.05 0.94
N ASN A 114 -13.57 2.96 2.08
CA ASN A 114 -14.97 3.35 2.15
C ASN A 114 -15.11 4.83 2.53
N VAL A 115 -16.31 5.38 2.36
CA VAL A 115 -16.57 6.82 2.54
C VAL A 115 -16.36 7.32 3.97
N SER A 116 -16.30 6.43 4.93
CA SER A 116 -16.04 6.78 6.33
C SER A 116 -14.55 6.77 6.68
N VAL A 117 -13.69 6.82 5.69
CA VAL A 117 -12.22 6.87 5.81
C VAL A 117 -11.62 5.66 6.50
N GLU A 118 -12.08 4.49 6.13
CA GLU A 118 -11.52 3.23 6.56
C GLU A 118 -11.03 2.44 5.36
N LEU A 119 -9.94 1.71 5.54
CA LEU A 119 -9.50 0.73 4.56
C LEU A 119 -10.37 -0.51 4.69
N ALA A 120 -10.68 -1.13 3.58
CA ALA A 120 -11.47 -2.36 3.53
C ALA A 120 -10.79 -3.38 2.63
N TRP A 121 -10.82 -4.64 3.07
CA TRP A 121 -10.30 -5.76 2.29
C TRP A 121 -10.88 -7.08 2.83
N TYR A 122 -10.66 -8.15 2.07
CA TYR A 122 -10.83 -9.50 2.61
C TYR A 122 -10.12 -10.59 1.81
#